data_5594a528a572690d17ecf07ddca36b67
#
_entry.id   5594a528a572690d17ecf07ddca36b67
#
_cell.length_a   1.000
_cell.length_b   1.000
_cell.length_c   1.000
_cell.angle_alpha   90.00
_cell.angle_beta   90.00
_cell.angle_gamma   90.00
#
_symmetry.space_group_name_H-M   'P 1'
#
loop_
_entity.id
_entity.type
_entity.pdbx_description
1 polymer ?
#
loop_
_entity_poly.entity_id
_entity_poly.type
_entity_poly.pdbx_seq_one_letter_code
_entity_poly.pdbx_strand_id
1 'polypeptide(L)'
;MLARRIIPCLDVTAGRVVKGTNFVALRDAGDPVEIARRYDEQGADEITFLDITASSDRRDIILHIVEACAAQVFIPLTVGGGVRRVEDVRRLLNAGADKVSMNTAAVNDPDLVFNASNKVGSQCIVVAIDAKQTAPGRWNVFTHGGRNDTGLDAVDWAKRVEMLGAGEILLTSMDRDGTKNGFDLALTRTVSDAIGIPVIASGGVGTLQHLADGVSEGRADAVLAASIFHFGEFTVRQAKEYLAARGIEVRL
;
A
#
# COMPACT_ATOMS: atom_id res chain seq x y z
N MET A 1 -0.92 -16.02 17.10
CA MET A 1 -1.49 -14.98 16.18
C MET A 1 -0.54 -14.82 15.01
N LEU A 2 -1.02 -14.33 13.86
CA LEU A 2 -0.12 -13.98 12.75
C LEU A 2 0.65 -12.70 13.12
N ALA A 3 1.95 -12.66 12.84
CA ALA A 3 2.77 -11.47 13.05
C ALA A 3 2.27 -10.31 12.18
N ARG A 4 2.21 -9.12 12.76
CA ARG A 4 1.85 -7.89 12.05
C ARG A 4 3.01 -7.41 11.19
N ARG A 5 2.72 -6.88 10.02
CA ARG A 5 3.74 -6.46 9.04
C ARG A 5 3.94 -4.94 9.08
N ILE A 6 5.19 -4.52 8.96
CA ILE A 6 5.57 -3.12 8.74
C ILE A 6 6.09 -3.01 7.32
N ILE A 7 5.43 -2.17 6.52
CA ILE A 7 5.63 -2.03 5.08
C ILE A 7 6.06 -0.60 4.75
N PRO A 8 7.34 -0.36 4.43
CA PRO A 8 7.76 0.89 3.82
C PRO A 8 7.15 1.07 2.44
N CYS A 9 6.67 2.29 2.13
CA CYS A 9 6.13 2.65 0.82
C CYS A 9 7.06 3.62 0.10
N LEU A 10 7.37 3.34 -1.15
CA LEU A 10 8.18 4.16 -2.03
C LEU A 10 7.30 4.71 -3.17
N ASP A 11 7.00 6.01 -3.13
CA ASP A 11 6.38 6.70 -4.25
C ASP A 11 7.45 6.91 -5.33
N VAL A 12 7.23 6.37 -6.52
CA VAL A 12 8.20 6.43 -7.63
C VAL A 12 7.68 7.32 -8.75
N THR A 13 8.53 8.19 -9.27
CA THR A 13 8.28 8.96 -10.49
C THR A 13 9.56 9.10 -11.32
N ALA A 14 9.45 8.93 -12.64
CA ALA A 14 10.58 9.03 -13.56
C ALA A 14 11.84 8.25 -13.12
N GLY A 15 11.66 7.10 -12.47
CA GLY A 15 12.75 6.25 -12.01
C GLY A 15 13.38 6.64 -10.68
N ARG A 16 12.82 7.60 -9.96
CA ARG A 16 13.31 8.08 -8.65
C ARG A 16 12.27 7.95 -7.58
N VAL A 17 12.71 7.64 -6.37
CA VAL A 17 11.83 7.73 -5.19
C VAL A 17 11.61 9.18 -4.85
N VAL A 18 10.36 9.54 -4.65
CA VAL A 18 9.97 10.91 -4.29
C VAL A 18 9.06 10.89 -3.07
N LYS A 19 9.00 12.00 -2.36
CA LYS A 19 8.02 12.22 -1.29
C LYS A 19 7.50 13.65 -1.35
N GLY A 20 6.17 13.77 -1.24
CA GLY A 20 5.46 15.04 -1.13
C GLY A 20 4.27 14.91 -0.18
N THR A 21 3.60 16.01 0.09
CA THR A 21 2.32 16.02 0.80
C THR A 21 1.22 16.08 -0.25
N ASN A 22 0.26 15.17 -0.22
CA ASN A 22 -0.83 15.08 -1.21
C ASN A 22 -0.33 15.08 -2.67
N PHE A 23 0.80 14.40 -2.94
CA PHE A 23 1.45 14.34 -4.26
C PHE A 23 1.89 15.72 -4.83
N VAL A 24 2.02 16.74 -3.98
CA VAL A 24 2.50 18.09 -4.33
C VAL A 24 3.85 18.36 -3.68
N ALA A 25 4.66 19.23 -4.30
CA ALA A 25 6.00 19.59 -3.83
C ALA A 25 6.90 18.36 -3.60
N LEU A 26 6.95 17.47 -4.59
CA LEU A 26 7.75 16.25 -4.57
C LEU A 26 9.24 16.57 -4.36
N ARG A 27 9.86 15.93 -3.38
CA ARG A 27 11.30 15.93 -3.12
C ARG A 27 11.88 14.59 -3.50
N ASP A 28 13.01 14.60 -4.19
CA ASP A 28 13.78 13.39 -4.48
C ASP A 28 14.29 12.78 -3.16
N ALA A 29 14.02 11.50 -2.96
CA ALA A 29 14.45 10.74 -1.79
C ALA A 29 15.57 9.73 -2.12
N GLY A 30 15.91 9.54 -3.40
CA GLY A 30 17.05 8.73 -3.83
C GLY A 30 16.72 7.63 -4.84
N ASP A 31 17.68 6.73 -4.99
CA ASP A 31 17.55 5.56 -5.84
C ASP A 31 16.65 4.50 -5.22
N PRO A 32 15.63 3.98 -5.95
CA PRO A 32 14.68 3.01 -5.42
C PRO A 32 15.32 1.69 -4.98
N VAL A 33 16.35 1.22 -5.68
CA VAL A 33 17.02 -0.05 -5.37
C VAL A 33 17.84 0.08 -4.07
N GLU A 34 18.59 1.17 -3.92
CA GLU A 34 19.37 1.43 -2.70
C GLU A 34 18.45 1.59 -1.48
N ILE A 35 17.33 2.28 -1.64
CA ILE A 35 16.36 2.47 -0.55
C ILE A 35 15.69 1.15 -0.20
N ALA A 36 15.28 0.36 -1.18
CA ALA A 36 14.65 -0.94 -0.96
C ALA A 36 15.60 -1.89 -0.22
N ARG A 37 16.87 -1.98 -0.64
CA ARG A 37 17.89 -2.78 0.06
C ARG A 37 18.08 -2.33 1.51
N ARG A 38 18.13 -1.04 1.76
CA ARG A 38 18.24 -0.52 3.13
C ARG A 38 17.06 -0.91 4.01
N TYR A 39 15.84 -0.97 3.46
CA TYR A 39 14.67 -1.42 4.22
C TYR A 39 14.66 -2.94 4.46
N ASP A 40 15.13 -3.72 3.50
CA ASP A 40 15.35 -5.16 3.68
C ASP A 40 16.38 -5.41 4.81
N GLU A 41 17.53 -4.74 4.79
CA GLU A 41 18.55 -4.79 5.84
C GLU A 41 18.03 -4.36 7.22
N GLN A 42 17.06 -3.45 7.27
CA GLN A 42 16.38 -3.02 8.51
C GLN A 42 15.29 -3.99 8.98
N GLY A 43 15.04 -5.06 8.22
CA GLY A 43 14.06 -6.09 8.54
C GLY A 43 12.62 -5.70 8.23
N ALA A 44 12.36 -4.92 7.18
CA ALA A 44 10.99 -4.71 6.69
C ALA A 44 10.34 -6.05 6.33
N ASP A 45 9.03 -6.16 6.52
CA ASP A 45 8.30 -7.40 6.21
C ASP A 45 7.90 -7.50 4.74
N GLU A 46 7.80 -6.35 4.08
CA GLU A 46 7.40 -6.18 2.68
C GLU A 46 7.78 -4.77 2.26
N ILE A 47 7.91 -4.51 0.97
CA ILE A 47 8.09 -3.17 0.39
C ILE A 47 7.00 -2.92 -0.64
N THR A 48 6.45 -1.71 -0.66
CA THR A 48 5.49 -1.28 -1.67
C THR A 48 6.07 -0.18 -2.55
N PHE A 49 6.07 -0.37 -3.86
CA PHE A 49 6.31 0.66 -4.87
C PHE A 49 5.00 1.16 -5.45
N LEU A 50 4.80 2.47 -5.46
CA LEU A 50 3.67 3.11 -6.12
C LEU A 50 4.18 4.04 -7.22
N ASP A 51 3.96 3.69 -8.48
CA ASP A 51 4.19 4.59 -9.60
C ASP A 51 3.07 5.63 -9.64
N ILE A 52 3.39 6.84 -9.13
CA ILE A 52 2.42 7.94 -9.02
C ILE A 52 2.25 8.72 -10.32
N THR A 53 3.06 8.44 -11.35
CA THR A 53 3.03 9.12 -12.65
C THR A 53 2.70 8.22 -13.82
N ALA A 54 2.17 7.03 -13.58
CA ALA A 54 1.90 5.99 -14.58
C ALA A 54 0.96 6.46 -15.70
N SER A 55 1.38 7.46 -16.46
CA SER A 55 0.84 7.75 -17.77
C SER A 55 1.36 6.71 -18.78
N SER A 56 0.63 6.53 -19.87
CA SER A 56 0.82 5.46 -20.86
C SER A 56 2.24 5.27 -21.40
N ASP A 57 3.10 6.28 -21.31
CA ASP A 57 4.33 6.35 -22.08
C ASP A 57 5.62 5.98 -21.27
N ARG A 58 5.49 5.65 -19.99
CA ARG A 58 6.65 5.38 -19.10
C ARG A 58 6.60 4.04 -18.38
N ARG A 59 5.80 3.09 -18.82
CA ARG A 59 5.62 1.78 -18.17
C ARG A 59 6.89 0.94 -18.10
N ASP A 60 7.77 1.07 -19.08
CA ASP A 60 8.98 0.26 -19.10
C ASP A 60 9.99 0.68 -18.03
N ILE A 61 9.92 1.93 -17.54
CA ILE A 61 10.82 2.42 -16.49
C ILE A 61 10.54 1.68 -15.17
N ILE A 62 9.27 1.50 -14.79
CA ILE A 62 8.95 0.80 -13.55
C ILE A 62 9.34 -0.68 -13.60
N LEU A 63 9.22 -1.33 -14.76
CA LEU A 63 9.62 -2.73 -14.93
C LEU A 63 11.11 -2.93 -14.64
N HIS A 64 11.98 -2.08 -15.19
CA HIS A 64 13.42 -2.14 -14.93
C HIS A 64 13.77 -1.91 -13.45
N ILE A 65 13.03 -1.03 -12.76
CA ILE A 65 13.21 -0.81 -11.32
C ILE A 65 12.79 -2.07 -10.56
N VAL A 66 11.66 -2.68 -10.90
CA VAL A 66 11.18 -3.91 -10.28
C VAL A 66 12.19 -5.02 -10.46
N GLU A 67 12.69 -5.24 -11.68
CA GLU A 67 13.73 -6.24 -11.98
C GLU A 67 15.01 -5.99 -11.18
N ALA A 68 15.47 -4.74 -11.11
CA ALA A 68 16.68 -4.38 -10.36
C ALA A 68 16.50 -4.55 -8.85
N CYS A 69 15.32 -4.23 -8.30
CA CYS A 69 15.00 -4.44 -6.90
C CYS A 69 14.88 -5.92 -6.56
N ALA A 70 14.15 -6.69 -7.36
CA ALA A 70 13.96 -8.13 -7.15
C ALA A 70 15.29 -8.92 -7.20
N ALA A 71 16.30 -8.40 -7.88
CA ALA A 71 17.64 -8.99 -7.88
C ALA A 71 18.44 -8.76 -6.59
N GLN A 72 18.02 -7.82 -5.72
CA GLN A 72 18.78 -7.40 -4.54
C GLN A 72 18.00 -7.41 -3.22
N VAL A 73 16.69 -7.55 -3.27
CA VAL A 73 15.77 -7.52 -2.13
C VAL A 73 15.08 -8.87 -2.02
N PHE A 74 15.03 -9.43 -0.81
CA PHE A 74 14.54 -10.79 -0.55
C PHE A 74 13.26 -10.83 0.29
N ILE A 75 12.64 -9.68 0.53
CA ILE A 75 11.31 -9.56 1.13
C ILE A 75 10.27 -9.28 0.04
N PRO A 76 8.98 -9.63 0.25
CA PRO A 76 7.93 -9.44 -0.73
C PRO A 76 7.86 -8.01 -1.27
N LEU A 77 7.71 -7.91 -2.58
CA LEU A 77 7.61 -6.65 -3.30
C LEU A 77 6.21 -6.48 -3.89
N THR A 78 5.46 -5.49 -3.40
CA THR A 78 4.18 -5.06 -3.96
C THR A 78 4.39 -3.88 -4.90
N VAL A 79 3.87 -3.95 -6.12
CA VAL A 79 3.99 -2.89 -7.12
C VAL A 79 2.61 -2.40 -7.53
N GLY A 80 2.38 -1.09 -7.44
CA GLY A 80 1.14 -0.43 -7.86
C GLY A 80 1.39 0.75 -8.79
N GLY A 81 0.31 1.20 -9.41
CA GLY A 81 0.30 2.28 -10.39
C GLY A 81 0.28 1.78 -11.84
N GLY A 82 -0.55 2.40 -12.67
CA GLY A 82 -0.63 2.16 -14.11
C GLY A 82 -1.17 0.81 -14.58
N VAL A 83 -1.58 -0.07 -13.70
CA VAL A 83 -2.18 -1.37 -14.03
C VAL A 83 -3.57 -1.15 -14.64
N ARG A 84 -3.83 -1.72 -15.81
CA ARG A 84 -5.11 -1.55 -16.53
C ARG A 84 -5.73 -2.86 -17.01
N ARG A 85 -4.95 -3.92 -17.11
CA ARG A 85 -5.38 -5.23 -17.65
C ARG A 85 -4.54 -6.36 -17.05
N VAL A 86 -5.01 -7.58 -17.21
CA VAL A 86 -4.36 -8.79 -16.66
C VAL A 86 -2.93 -8.97 -17.18
N GLU A 87 -2.66 -8.54 -18.41
CA GLU A 87 -1.31 -8.60 -19.00
C GLU A 87 -0.33 -7.70 -18.25
N ASP A 88 -0.77 -6.54 -17.78
CA ASP A 88 0.07 -5.64 -16.97
C ASP A 88 0.43 -6.31 -15.62
N VAL A 89 -0.53 -7.00 -14.99
CA VAL A 89 -0.29 -7.79 -13.78
C VAL A 89 0.79 -8.85 -14.03
N ARG A 90 0.66 -9.62 -15.11
CA ARG A 90 1.65 -10.66 -15.45
C ARG A 90 3.04 -10.09 -15.73
N ARG A 91 3.12 -8.95 -16.41
CA ARG A 91 4.40 -8.29 -16.70
C ARG A 91 5.13 -7.89 -15.41
N LEU A 92 4.41 -7.32 -14.44
CA LEU A 92 4.98 -6.95 -13.14
C LEU A 92 5.44 -8.18 -12.33
N LEU A 93 4.63 -9.23 -12.27
CA LEU A 93 5.00 -10.48 -11.60
C LEU A 93 6.21 -11.14 -12.28
N ASN A 94 6.27 -11.16 -13.61
CA ASN A 94 7.42 -11.69 -14.35
C ASN A 94 8.70 -10.85 -14.15
N ALA A 95 8.57 -9.56 -13.88
CA ALA A 95 9.67 -8.67 -13.55
C ALA A 95 10.19 -8.85 -12.11
N GLY A 96 9.50 -9.66 -11.28
CA GLY A 96 9.91 -10.00 -9.93
C GLY A 96 9.06 -9.39 -8.81
N ALA A 97 7.93 -8.75 -9.13
CA ALA A 97 6.96 -8.38 -8.10
C ALA A 97 6.29 -9.65 -7.55
N ASP A 98 6.03 -9.67 -6.24
CA ASP A 98 5.25 -10.73 -5.59
C ASP A 98 3.76 -10.43 -5.61
N LYS A 99 3.41 -9.15 -5.54
CA LYS A 99 2.03 -8.66 -5.55
C LYS A 99 1.88 -7.44 -6.46
N VAL A 100 0.70 -7.30 -7.01
CA VAL A 100 0.32 -6.16 -7.86
C VAL A 100 -0.88 -5.45 -7.26
N SER A 101 -0.74 -4.13 -7.08
CA SER A 101 -1.79 -3.29 -6.52
C SER A 101 -2.52 -2.50 -7.61
N MET A 102 -3.85 -2.47 -7.53
CA MET A 102 -4.71 -1.74 -8.47
C MET A 102 -5.83 -0.99 -7.73
N ASN A 103 -6.12 0.25 -8.15
CA ASN A 103 -7.24 1.06 -7.67
C ASN A 103 -8.17 1.42 -8.84
N THR A 104 -7.86 2.47 -9.60
CA THR A 104 -8.73 3.03 -10.66
C THR A 104 -9.20 1.98 -11.66
N ALA A 105 -8.33 1.07 -12.07
CA ALA A 105 -8.68 0.01 -13.02
C ALA A 105 -9.69 -0.97 -12.43
N ALA A 106 -9.54 -1.34 -11.15
CA ALA A 106 -10.48 -2.23 -10.46
C ALA A 106 -11.87 -1.59 -10.29
N VAL A 107 -11.93 -0.27 -10.05
CA VAL A 107 -13.19 0.46 -9.94
C VAL A 107 -13.89 0.56 -11.32
N ASN A 108 -13.13 0.84 -12.38
CA ASN A 108 -13.67 0.98 -13.73
C ASN A 108 -14.09 -0.37 -14.33
N ASP A 109 -13.37 -1.42 -14.01
CA ASP A 109 -13.63 -2.80 -14.47
C ASP A 109 -13.39 -3.79 -13.32
N PRO A 110 -14.41 -4.05 -12.50
CA PRO A 110 -14.27 -4.99 -11.36
C PRO A 110 -13.93 -6.42 -11.81
N ASP A 111 -14.31 -6.82 -13.01
CA ASP A 111 -13.98 -8.14 -13.56
C ASP A 111 -12.47 -8.31 -13.78
N LEU A 112 -11.70 -7.21 -13.85
CA LEU A 112 -10.26 -7.26 -13.86
C LEU A 112 -9.70 -7.96 -12.61
N VAL A 113 -10.27 -7.69 -11.42
CA VAL A 113 -9.85 -8.34 -10.16
C VAL A 113 -10.09 -9.84 -10.25
N PHE A 114 -11.29 -10.24 -10.65
CA PHE A 114 -11.66 -11.66 -10.83
C PHE A 114 -10.77 -12.37 -11.85
N ASN A 115 -10.59 -11.77 -13.03
CA ASN A 115 -9.77 -12.36 -14.09
C ASN A 115 -8.29 -12.47 -13.71
N ALA A 116 -7.75 -11.46 -13.02
CA ALA A 116 -6.38 -11.47 -12.55
C ALA A 116 -6.19 -12.53 -11.45
N SER A 117 -7.06 -12.56 -10.43
CA SER A 117 -6.95 -13.52 -9.31
C SER A 117 -7.07 -14.97 -9.81
N ASN A 118 -7.95 -15.26 -10.74
CA ASN A 118 -8.06 -16.60 -11.34
C ASN A 118 -6.81 -17.00 -12.13
N LYS A 119 -6.08 -16.03 -12.68
CA LYS A 119 -4.93 -16.31 -13.55
C LYS A 119 -3.61 -16.42 -12.78
N VAL A 120 -3.44 -15.66 -11.70
CA VAL A 120 -2.16 -15.60 -10.96
C VAL A 120 -2.29 -15.99 -9.49
N GLY A 121 -3.52 -16.17 -8.99
CA GLY A 121 -3.83 -16.44 -7.59
C GLY A 121 -4.15 -15.16 -6.81
N SER A 122 -5.08 -15.27 -5.86
CA SER A 122 -5.54 -14.15 -5.03
C SER A 122 -4.38 -13.49 -4.26
N GLN A 123 -3.42 -14.29 -3.79
CA GLN A 123 -2.26 -13.83 -3.02
C GLN A 123 -1.40 -12.79 -3.76
N CYS A 124 -1.49 -12.72 -5.09
CA CYS A 124 -0.77 -11.75 -5.91
C CYS A 124 -1.55 -10.46 -6.15
N ILE A 125 -2.82 -10.37 -5.71
CA ILE A 125 -3.72 -9.27 -6.03
C ILE A 125 -4.01 -8.43 -4.78
N VAL A 126 -3.56 -7.19 -4.81
CA VAL A 126 -3.89 -6.16 -3.82
C VAL A 126 -4.85 -5.15 -4.45
N VAL A 127 -5.98 -4.88 -3.81
CA VAL A 127 -6.84 -3.77 -4.24
C VAL A 127 -6.57 -2.58 -3.34
N ALA A 128 -6.08 -1.49 -3.94
CA ALA A 128 -5.90 -0.22 -3.23
C ALA A 128 -7.23 0.55 -3.21
N ILE A 129 -7.58 1.07 -2.04
CA ILE A 129 -8.77 1.87 -1.80
C ILE A 129 -8.35 3.20 -1.20
N ASP A 130 -8.44 4.27 -1.99
CA ASP A 130 -8.30 5.64 -1.48
C ASP A 130 -9.68 6.08 -0.99
N ALA A 131 -9.82 6.20 0.33
CA ALA A 131 -11.09 6.49 0.97
C ALA A 131 -11.10 7.89 1.59
N LYS A 132 -12.20 8.62 1.38
CA LYS A 132 -12.41 9.94 1.98
C LYS A 132 -13.75 9.99 2.69
N GLN A 133 -13.77 10.56 3.88
CA GLN A 133 -15.00 10.69 4.67
C GLN A 133 -15.96 11.67 4.01
N THR A 134 -17.19 11.25 3.78
CA THR A 134 -18.26 12.05 3.17
C THR A 134 -19.39 12.35 4.16
N ALA A 135 -19.52 11.55 5.21
CA ALA A 135 -20.42 11.76 6.34
C ALA A 135 -19.87 11.00 7.57
N PRO A 136 -20.35 11.26 8.78
CA PRO A 136 -19.96 10.49 9.97
C PRO A 136 -20.14 8.98 9.75
N GLY A 137 -19.03 8.22 9.83
CA GLY A 137 -19.00 6.77 9.64
C GLY A 137 -19.21 6.30 8.19
N ARG A 138 -19.08 7.19 7.21
CA ARG A 138 -19.18 6.86 5.79
C ARG A 138 -18.00 7.42 5.00
N TRP A 139 -17.42 6.60 4.15
CA TRP A 139 -16.28 6.95 3.29
C TRP A 139 -16.58 6.54 1.85
N ASN A 140 -16.32 7.43 0.91
CA ASN A 140 -16.40 7.11 -0.51
C ASN A 140 -15.01 6.71 -1.04
N VAL A 141 -15.03 5.82 -2.03
CA VAL A 141 -13.84 5.43 -2.82
C VAL A 141 -13.51 6.54 -3.82
N PHE A 142 -12.24 6.90 -3.90
CA PHE A 142 -11.70 7.84 -4.87
C PHE A 142 -10.77 7.15 -5.86
N THR A 143 -10.72 7.68 -7.07
CA THR A 143 -9.87 7.20 -8.16
C THR A 143 -8.97 8.31 -8.69
N HIS A 144 -8.05 7.95 -9.63
CA HIS A 144 -7.14 8.89 -10.28
C HIS A 144 -6.27 9.70 -9.29
N GLY A 145 -5.73 9.02 -8.26
CA GLY A 145 -4.92 9.67 -7.23
C GLY A 145 -5.74 10.65 -6.39
N GLY A 146 -6.96 10.27 -6.01
CA GLY A 146 -7.82 11.05 -5.14
C GLY A 146 -8.61 12.18 -5.82
N ARG A 147 -8.62 12.25 -7.15
CA ARG A 147 -9.26 13.36 -7.88
C ARG A 147 -10.74 13.17 -8.14
N ASN A 148 -11.19 11.92 -8.29
CA ASN A 148 -12.56 11.60 -8.70
C ASN A 148 -13.27 10.82 -7.59
N ASP A 149 -14.31 11.42 -7.01
CA ASP A 149 -15.26 10.71 -6.16
C ASP A 149 -16.10 9.76 -7.04
N THR A 150 -16.11 8.49 -6.67
CA THR A 150 -16.88 7.47 -7.41
C THR A 150 -18.31 7.31 -6.90
N GLY A 151 -18.61 7.85 -5.71
CA GLY A 151 -19.87 7.60 -4.99
C GLY A 151 -19.99 6.20 -4.38
N LEU A 152 -19.00 5.31 -4.59
CA LEU A 152 -18.99 3.96 -4.01
C LEU A 152 -18.63 4.05 -2.51
N ASP A 153 -19.39 3.37 -1.67
CA ASP A 153 -19.02 3.20 -0.26
C ASP A 153 -17.79 2.31 -0.14
N ALA A 154 -16.81 2.74 0.66
CA ALA A 154 -15.52 2.06 0.79
C ALA A 154 -15.64 0.66 1.42
N VAL A 155 -16.57 0.48 2.37
CA VAL A 155 -16.81 -0.81 3.03
C VAL A 155 -17.49 -1.79 2.08
N ASP A 156 -18.49 -1.34 1.35
CA ASP A 156 -19.18 -2.18 0.37
C ASP A 156 -18.26 -2.54 -0.80
N TRP A 157 -17.38 -1.61 -1.20
CA TRP A 157 -16.37 -1.89 -2.21
C TRP A 157 -15.35 -2.92 -1.74
N ALA A 158 -14.86 -2.81 -0.49
CA ALA A 158 -13.93 -3.79 0.09
C ALA A 158 -14.55 -5.21 0.08
N LYS A 159 -15.81 -5.36 0.51
CA LYS A 159 -16.54 -6.65 0.44
C LYS A 159 -16.65 -7.17 -0.99
N ARG A 160 -16.95 -6.28 -1.94
CA ARG A 160 -17.10 -6.67 -3.35
C ARG A 160 -15.79 -7.18 -3.95
N VAL A 161 -14.66 -6.50 -3.71
CA VAL A 161 -13.37 -6.94 -4.27
C VAL A 161 -12.84 -8.20 -3.59
N GLU A 162 -13.15 -8.43 -2.32
CA GLU A 162 -12.91 -9.72 -1.66
C GLU A 162 -13.64 -10.86 -2.38
N MET A 163 -14.93 -10.68 -2.67
CA MET A 163 -15.73 -11.68 -3.43
C MET A 163 -15.20 -11.90 -4.86
N LEU A 164 -14.56 -10.89 -5.44
CA LEU A 164 -13.91 -10.97 -6.75
C LEU A 164 -12.51 -11.61 -6.71
N GLY A 165 -12.02 -11.97 -5.53
CA GLY A 165 -10.77 -12.68 -5.35
C GLY A 165 -9.56 -11.81 -5.08
N ALA A 166 -9.73 -10.59 -4.61
CA ALA A 166 -8.64 -9.83 -4.01
C ALA A 166 -8.05 -10.60 -2.83
N GLY A 167 -6.73 -10.64 -2.72
CA GLY A 167 -6.03 -11.30 -1.63
C GLY A 167 -5.72 -10.37 -0.47
N GLU A 168 -5.75 -9.05 -0.69
CA GLU A 168 -5.41 -8.05 0.31
C GLU A 168 -5.96 -6.66 -0.06
N ILE A 169 -6.27 -5.84 0.93
CA ILE A 169 -6.69 -4.45 0.74
C ILE A 169 -5.59 -3.50 1.23
N LEU A 170 -5.15 -2.58 0.38
CA LEU A 170 -4.34 -1.42 0.78
C LEU A 170 -5.29 -0.22 0.96
N LEU A 171 -5.59 0.10 2.23
CA LEU A 171 -6.58 1.11 2.59
C LEU A 171 -5.91 2.43 2.98
N THR A 172 -6.04 3.44 2.14
CA THR A 172 -5.49 4.78 2.38
C THR A 172 -6.60 5.76 2.78
N SER A 173 -6.49 6.36 3.97
CA SER A 173 -7.34 7.49 4.33
C SER A 173 -6.79 8.78 3.71
N MET A 174 -7.53 9.37 2.78
CA MET A 174 -7.19 10.65 2.17
C MET A 174 -7.28 11.81 3.17
N ASP A 175 -8.13 11.68 4.20
CA ASP A 175 -8.28 12.68 5.25
C ASP A 175 -7.06 12.71 6.18
N ARG A 176 -6.28 11.63 6.24
CA ARG A 176 -5.12 11.48 7.10
C ARG A 176 -3.80 11.55 6.36
N ASP A 177 -3.78 11.22 5.06
CA ASP A 177 -2.53 11.17 4.31
C ASP A 177 -1.77 12.49 4.33
N GLY A 178 -0.46 12.42 4.64
CA GLY A 178 0.43 13.55 4.78
C GLY A 178 0.26 14.39 6.06
N THR A 179 -0.75 14.14 6.91
CA THR A 179 -1.03 14.96 8.11
C THR A 179 -0.14 14.67 9.31
N LYS A 180 0.47 13.47 9.39
CA LYS A 180 1.19 12.95 10.57
C LYS A 180 0.33 12.84 11.86
N ASN A 181 -0.99 12.84 11.75
CA ASN A 181 -1.94 12.79 12.88
C ASN A 181 -2.45 11.37 13.22
N GLY A 182 -1.81 10.35 12.68
CA GLY A 182 -2.20 8.94 12.83
C GLY A 182 -3.18 8.48 11.76
N PHE A 183 -3.36 7.16 11.70
CA PHE A 183 -4.31 6.52 10.80
C PHE A 183 -5.77 6.94 11.09
N ASP A 184 -6.64 6.80 10.11
CA ASP A 184 -8.08 6.80 10.33
C ASP A 184 -8.50 5.46 10.94
N LEU A 185 -8.45 5.38 12.27
CA LEU A 185 -8.72 4.15 13.01
C LEU A 185 -10.17 3.68 12.83
N ALA A 186 -11.11 4.63 12.70
CA ALA A 186 -12.52 4.31 12.48
C ALA A 186 -12.74 3.65 11.12
N LEU A 187 -12.18 4.23 10.05
CA LEU A 187 -12.20 3.65 8.70
C LEU A 187 -11.53 2.27 8.69
N THR A 188 -10.29 2.20 9.19
CA THR A 188 -9.48 0.98 9.16
C THR A 188 -10.21 -0.16 9.87
N ARG A 189 -10.71 0.10 11.09
CA ARG A 189 -11.45 -0.89 11.87
C ARG A 189 -12.75 -1.33 11.18
N THR A 190 -13.52 -0.37 10.62
CA THR A 190 -14.78 -0.69 9.97
C THR A 190 -14.57 -1.62 8.77
N VAL A 191 -13.53 -1.37 7.98
CA VAL A 191 -13.18 -2.25 6.84
C VAL A 191 -12.65 -3.59 7.34
N SER A 192 -11.70 -3.61 8.29
CA SER A 192 -11.11 -4.85 8.82
C SER A 192 -12.16 -5.76 9.48
N ASP A 193 -13.17 -5.19 10.14
CA ASP A 193 -14.26 -5.97 10.75
C ASP A 193 -15.29 -6.49 9.70
N ALA A 194 -15.29 -5.93 8.49
CA ALA A 194 -16.27 -6.23 7.45
C ALA A 194 -15.84 -7.31 6.44
N ILE A 195 -14.52 -7.61 6.35
CA ILE A 195 -13.93 -8.54 5.39
C ILE A 195 -13.02 -9.55 6.07
N GLY A 196 -12.74 -10.67 5.40
CA GLY A 196 -11.88 -11.76 5.90
C GLY A 196 -10.46 -11.76 5.35
N ILE A 197 -10.14 -10.88 4.37
CA ILE A 197 -8.79 -10.76 3.81
C ILE A 197 -7.99 -9.67 4.55
N PRO A 198 -6.65 -9.76 4.55
CA PRO A 198 -5.81 -8.79 5.25
C PRO A 198 -6.02 -7.33 4.80
N VAL A 199 -5.96 -6.41 5.77
CA VAL A 199 -6.02 -4.96 5.54
C VAL A 199 -4.69 -4.32 5.92
N ILE A 200 -4.12 -3.56 4.98
CA ILE A 200 -2.95 -2.71 5.18
C ILE A 200 -3.45 -1.29 5.43
N ALA A 201 -3.21 -0.75 6.63
CA ALA A 201 -3.54 0.64 6.93
C ALA A 201 -2.50 1.60 6.34
N SER A 202 -2.96 2.66 5.68
CA SER A 202 -2.14 3.67 5.02
C SER A 202 -2.67 5.08 5.26
N GLY A 203 -1.75 6.05 5.31
CA GLY A 203 -2.05 7.49 5.45
C GLY A 203 -2.05 8.00 6.89
N GLY A 204 -1.23 9.01 7.18
CA GLY A 204 -1.24 9.77 8.43
C GLY A 204 -0.19 9.41 9.47
N VAL A 205 0.70 8.46 9.22
CA VAL A 205 1.71 8.05 10.20
C VAL A 205 2.72 9.17 10.47
N GLY A 206 2.91 9.51 11.75
CA GLY A 206 3.89 10.50 12.19
C GLY A 206 4.72 10.04 13.40
N THR A 207 4.28 8.98 14.11
CA THR A 207 4.97 8.45 15.29
C THR A 207 4.91 6.93 15.33
N LEU A 208 5.76 6.30 16.17
CA LEU A 208 5.70 4.85 16.41
C LEU A 208 4.38 4.43 17.10
N GLN A 209 3.80 5.30 17.91
CA GLN A 209 2.50 5.05 18.55
C GLN A 209 1.40 4.89 17.49
N HIS A 210 1.40 5.70 16.43
CA HIS A 210 0.42 5.58 15.35
C HIS A 210 0.46 4.20 14.67
N LEU A 211 1.65 3.59 14.54
CA LEU A 211 1.77 2.22 14.02
C LEU A 211 1.10 1.21 14.95
N ALA A 212 1.32 1.35 16.27
CA ALA A 212 0.69 0.50 17.28
C ALA A 212 -0.84 0.66 17.27
N ASP A 213 -1.35 1.90 17.19
CA ASP A 213 -2.79 2.19 17.16
C ASP A 213 -3.45 1.59 15.91
N GLY A 214 -2.79 1.68 14.75
CA GLY A 214 -3.29 1.09 13.50
C GLY A 214 -3.52 -0.42 13.60
N VAL A 215 -2.62 -1.12 14.29
CA VAL A 215 -2.69 -2.57 14.49
C VAL A 215 -3.67 -2.94 15.60
N SER A 216 -3.63 -2.24 16.75
CA SER A 216 -4.43 -2.61 17.92
C SER A 216 -5.86 -2.09 17.84
N GLU A 217 -6.04 -0.78 17.65
CA GLU A 217 -7.36 -0.15 17.60
C GLU A 217 -7.98 -0.22 16.20
N GLY A 218 -7.17 0.03 15.16
CA GLY A 218 -7.58 -0.07 13.76
C GLY A 218 -7.77 -1.51 13.28
N ARG A 219 -7.22 -2.51 13.99
CA ARG A 219 -7.25 -3.94 13.63
C ARG A 219 -6.62 -4.27 12.28
N ALA A 220 -5.73 -3.42 11.79
CA ALA A 220 -5.00 -3.69 10.57
C ALA A 220 -4.07 -4.90 10.72
N ASP A 221 -3.90 -5.68 9.65
CA ASP A 221 -2.95 -6.80 9.59
C ASP A 221 -1.55 -6.35 9.22
N ALA A 222 -1.45 -5.17 8.61
CA ALA A 222 -0.21 -4.50 8.30
C ALA A 222 -0.36 -2.98 8.37
N VAL A 223 0.75 -2.30 8.55
CA VAL A 223 0.83 -0.84 8.54
C VAL A 223 1.85 -0.39 7.50
N LEU A 224 1.42 0.55 6.65
CA LEU A 224 2.24 1.12 5.60
C LEU A 224 2.62 2.55 5.97
N ALA A 225 3.91 2.87 5.87
CA ALA A 225 4.42 4.21 6.14
C ALA A 225 5.55 4.59 5.17
N ALA A 226 5.66 5.87 4.88
CA ALA A 226 6.65 6.43 3.97
C ALA A 226 7.56 7.44 4.67
N SER A 227 7.06 8.63 5.00
CA SER A 227 7.87 9.77 5.43
C SER A 227 8.71 9.52 6.67
N ILE A 228 8.18 8.84 7.68
CA ILE A 228 8.91 8.57 8.94
C ILE A 228 10.15 7.70 8.72
N PHE A 229 10.13 6.84 7.70
CA PHE A 229 11.25 5.99 7.32
C PHE A 229 12.18 6.68 6.31
N HIS A 230 11.64 7.37 5.29
CA HIS A 230 12.45 8.04 4.26
C HIS A 230 13.33 9.14 4.83
N PHE A 231 12.81 9.93 5.77
CA PHE A 231 13.58 11.02 6.38
C PHE A 231 14.39 10.59 7.59
N GLY A 232 14.44 9.27 7.91
CA GLY A 232 15.22 8.73 8.99
C GLY A 232 14.75 9.17 10.38
N GLU A 233 13.48 9.59 10.51
CA GLU A 233 12.89 9.89 11.81
C GLU A 233 12.90 8.64 12.70
N PHE A 234 12.60 7.49 12.08
CA PHE A 234 12.68 6.15 12.70
C PHE A 234 13.20 5.12 11.69
N THR A 235 13.79 4.04 12.19
CA THR A 235 14.09 2.84 11.40
C THR A 235 12.95 1.83 11.50
N VAL A 236 12.87 0.91 10.51
CA VAL A 236 11.89 -0.20 10.57
C VAL A 236 12.13 -1.07 11.80
N ARG A 237 13.40 -1.32 12.16
CA ARG A 237 13.75 -2.07 13.37
C ARG A 237 13.21 -1.39 14.63
N GLN A 238 13.41 -0.08 14.81
CA GLN A 238 12.85 0.66 15.94
C GLN A 238 11.32 0.56 16.00
N ALA A 239 10.65 0.60 14.85
CA ALA A 239 9.21 0.42 14.78
C ALA A 239 8.79 -0.98 15.28
N LYS A 240 9.48 -2.03 14.84
CA LYS A 240 9.20 -3.41 15.29
C LYS A 240 9.47 -3.60 16.77
N GLU A 241 10.59 -3.11 17.27
CA GLU A 241 10.94 -3.16 18.71
C GLU A 241 9.88 -2.43 19.57
N TYR A 242 9.38 -1.28 19.06
CA TYR A 242 8.33 -0.53 19.73
C TYR A 242 7.00 -1.31 19.82
N LEU A 243 6.61 -1.99 18.73
CA LEU A 243 5.41 -2.83 18.68
C LEU A 243 5.57 -4.05 19.60
N ALA A 244 6.71 -4.73 19.52
CA ALA A 244 7.01 -5.90 20.36
C ALA A 244 6.96 -5.57 21.86
N ALA A 245 7.52 -4.41 22.28
CA ALA A 245 7.46 -3.94 23.66
C ALA A 245 6.02 -3.68 24.17
N ARG A 246 5.03 -3.59 23.26
CA ARG A 246 3.60 -3.45 23.58
C ARG A 246 2.81 -4.76 23.44
N GLY A 247 3.52 -5.88 23.30
CA GLY A 247 2.88 -7.20 23.14
C GLY A 247 2.25 -7.42 21.78
N ILE A 248 2.54 -6.59 20.78
CA ILE A 248 2.13 -6.79 19.39
C ILE A 248 3.13 -7.72 18.74
N GLU A 249 2.64 -8.84 18.20
CA GLU A 249 3.49 -9.85 17.58
C GLU A 249 4.02 -9.34 16.23
N VAL A 250 5.34 -9.26 16.10
CA VAL A 250 6.08 -8.86 14.90
C VAL A 250 7.29 -9.79 14.70
N ARG A 251 7.80 -9.86 13.48
CA ARG A 251 9.07 -10.56 13.18
C ARG A 251 10.24 -9.58 13.41
N LEU A 252 11.13 -9.88 14.34
CA LEU A 252 12.32 -9.07 14.65
C LEU A 252 13.52 -9.48 13.82
#